data_4c592fc7a2c4cd179e2c626ea4d03f24
#
_entry.id   4c592fc7a2c4cd179e2c626ea4d03f24
#
_cell.length_a   1.000
_cell.length_b   1.000
_cell.length_c   1.000
_cell.angle_alpha   90.00
_cell.angle_beta   90.00
_cell.angle_gamma   90.00
#
_symmetry.space_group_name_H-M   'P 1'
#
loop_
_entity.id
_entity.type
_entity.pdbx_description
1 polymer ?
#
loop_
_entity_poly.entity_id
_entity_poly.type
_entity_poly.pdbx_seq_one_letter_code
_entity_poly.pdbx_strand_id
1 'polypeptide(L)'
;MPLDDLALRLQRLLDRLVRRLHLGRAPEATQRRVLIVQIDGLSRSVLEQALADRTAPFLARLLRQRGWRLTPMSVGLPTSTPAFQMSVMYGVRPDIPGFHYHDKRRRSDVYFPRGHDALLVEAAQAQGRRGILEAGSAYGCVFTGGATSNLLTFAMIRRPSRAGLLCMVSQLVVLGWVLVKCCTLSAIQVIRALFRFVADPVGESARGWRWLAIKIGISVWLRELFTLAVAHDLYAGVPAIYVNYLDYDVFAHAFGPRHRRARRALRRIDRSISRLWRVLRRVPEHRYDLYVLSDHGQVACTPYERFSGGKPIEQALFDDLLDPLAVHAEGRLAGRARRVVHGITAYRTHHASGFFQRFVNYLERDFPWVLGGMRSVREHNGIRVVSAGPNAFVYFLERAAPVRIEWIDERFPGLADQIARSRGVGFVLARAADGPVCCWRGKRYRLDELGLGPFGGRDDLPRIVEGLRDLMAMESAGDLVVYGIGAPEGNVSFVPEVGAHGGPSYDELHTFVIHPPTVTLASPIAHPTELYAHFMRSREAA
;
A
#
# COMPACT_ATOMS: atom_id res chain seq x y z
N MET A 1 2.39 -8.00 -29.20
CA MET A 1 1.14 -7.24 -29.41
C MET A 1 0.12 -7.95 -30.28
N PRO A 2 0.42 -8.45 -31.52
CA PRO A 2 -0.59 -9.20 -32.27
C PRO A 2 -1.00 -10.51 -31.61
N LEU A 3 -0.07 -11.16 -30.91
CA LEU A 3 -0.29 -12.48 -30.30
C LEU A 3 -1.14 -12.43 -29.00
N ASP A 4 -1.04 -11.38 -28.18
CA ASP A 4 -1.98 -11.19 -27.04
C ASP A 4 -3.41 -11.03 -27.56
N ASP A 5 -3.57 -10.30 -28.66
CA ASP A 5 -4.84 -10.12 -29.34
C ASP A 5 -5.38 -11.43 -29.94
N LEU A 6 -4.50 -12.28 -30.45
CA LEU A 6 -4.88 -13.58 -31.00
C LEU A 6 -5.34 -14.54 -29.90
N ALA A 7 -4.60 -14.63 -28.80
CA ALA A 7 -4.97 -15.47 -27.66
C ALA A 7 -6.34 -15.06 -27.08
N LEU A 8 -6.56 -13.75 -26.89
CA LEU A 8 -7.85 -13.22 -26.41
C LEU A 8 -8.99 -13.39 -27.42
N ARG A 9 -8.73 -13.35 -28.74
CA ARG A 9 -9.72 -13.66 -29.79
C ARG A 9 -10.10 -15.14 -29.80
N LEU A 10 -9.12 -16.01 -29.65
CA LEU A 10 -9.35 -17.45 -29.56
C LEU A 10 -10.22 -17.79 -28.35
N GLN A 11 -9.90 -17.23 -27.20
CA GLN A 11 -10.71 -17.36 -25.99
C GLN A 11 -12.14 -16.85 -26.22
N ARG A 12 -12.33 -15.67 -26.83
CA ARG A 12 -13.64 -15.11 -27.15
C ARG A 12 -14.45 -16.01 -28.11
N LEU A 13 -13.79 -16.66 -29.05
CA LEU A 13 -14.45 -17.64 -29.94
C LEU A 13 -14.91 -18.87 -29.14
N LEU A 14 -14.07 -19.39 -28.26
CA LEU A 14 -14.41 -20.50 -27.37
C LEU A 14 -15.55 -20.13 -26.41
N ASP A 15 -15.53 -18.95 -25.81
CA ASP A 15 -16.60 -18.46 -24.93
C ASP A 15 -17.93 -18.25 -25.68
N ARG A 16 -17.89 -17.82 -26.95
CA ARG A 16 -19.09 -17.75 -27.82
C ARG A 16 -19.65 -19.13 -28.14
N LEU A 17 -18.75 -20.10 -28.37
CA LEU A 17 -19.15 -21.49 -28.62
C LEU A 17 -19.81 -22.09 -27.37
N VAL A 18 -19.24 -21.88 -26.19
CA VAL A 18 -19.79 -22.30 -24.89
C VAL A 18 -21.16 -21.67 -24.64
N ARG A 19 -21.32 -20.38 -24.96
CA ARG A 19 -22.62 -19.69 -24.87
C ARG A 19 -23.65 -20.20 -25.88
N ARG A 20 -23.24 -20.48 -27.13
CA ARG A 20 -24.14 -21.07 -28.13
C ARG A 20 -24.61 -22.47 -27.75
N LEU A 21 -23.83 -23.20 -27.01
CA LEU A 21 -24.17 -24.52 -26.50
C LEU A 21 -24.98 -24.48 -25.16
N HIS A 22 -25.46 -23.28 -24.74
CA HIS A 22 -26.24 -23.07 -23.49
C HIS A 22 -25.55 -23.55 -22.20
N LEU A 23 -24.21 -23.63 -22.20
CA LEU A 23 -23.41 -24.10 -21.07
C LEU A 23 -23.01 -22.99 -20.08
N GLY A 24 -23.55 -21.76 -20.24
CA GLY A 24 -23.24 -20.61 -19.38
C GLY A 24 -24.41 -19.63 -19.27
N ARG A 25 -24.57 -19.00 -18.10
CA ARG A 25 -25.56 -17.93 -17.88
C ARG A 25 -25.21 -16.69 -18.69
N ALA A 26 -26.16 -16.13 -19.43
CA ALA A 26 -26.03 -14.81 -20.04
C ALA A 26 -25.92 -13.73 -18.96
N PRO A 27 -24.98 -12.79 -19.04
CA PRO A 27 -24.94 -11.67 -18.11
C PRO A 27 -26.15 -10.75 -18.34
N GLU A 28 -26.78 -10.32 -17.25
CA GLU A 28 -27.86 -9.32 -17.29
C GLU A 28 -27.32 -8.01 -17.92
N ALA A 29 -28.02 -7.53 -18.95
CA ALA A 29 -27.51 -6.51 -19.88
C ALA A 29 -27.68 -5.05 -19.42
N THR A 30 -28.13 -4.79 -18.18
CA THR A 30 -28.60 -3.47 -17.74
C THR A 30 -27.67 -2.72 -16.79
N GLN A 31 -26.70 -3.36 -16.14
CA GLN A 31 -25.90 -2.72 -15.10
C GLN A 31 -24.62 -2.05 -15.65
N ARG A 32 -24.36 -0.80 -15.25
CA ARG A 32 -23.05 -0.17 -15.40
C ARG A 32 -22.01 -0.93 -14.61
N ARG A 33 -20.87 -1.21 -15.23
CA ARG A 33 -19.77 -1.96 -14.65
C ARG A 33 -18.58 -1.04 -14.42
N VAL A 34 -17.75 -1.39 -13.45
CA VAL A 34 -16.60 -0.57 -13.11
C VAL A 34 -15.29 -1.34 -13.27
N LEU A 35 -14.28 -0.68 -13.85
CA LEU A 35 -12.88 -1.09 -13.81
C LEU A 35 -12.09 -0.03 -13.06
N ILE A 36 -11.58 -0.37 -11.89
CA ILE A 36 -10.74 0.50 -11.06
C ILE A 36 -9.30 0.02 -11.22
N VAL A 37 -8.43 0.92 -11.67
CA VAL A 37 -6.99 0.70 -11.80
C VAL A 37 -6.28 1.60 -10.82
N GLN A 38 -5.68 1.02 -9.79
CA GLN A 38 -4.80 1.71 -8.85
C GLN A 38 -3.37 1.66 -9.38
N ILE A 39 -2.70 2.81 -9.38
CA ILE A 39 -1.25 2.93 -9.56
C ILE A 39 -0.69 3.22 -8.18
N ASP A 40 -0.11 2.19 -7.57
CA ASP A 40 0.40 2.24 -6.20
C ASP A 40 1.49 3.29 -6.03
N GLY A 41 1.40 4.12 -4.99
CA GLY A 41 2.42 5.06 -4.57
C GLY A 41 2.63 6.31 -5.45
N LEU A 42 1.71 6.62 -6.38
CA LEU A 42 1.91 7.71 -7.35
C LEU A 42 1.26 9.02 -6.89
N SER A 43 2.07 10.00 -6.48
CA SER A 43 1.58 11.34 -6.17
C SER A 43 1.02 12.07 -7.39
N ARG A 44 0.12 13.03 -7.15
CA ARG A 44 -0.41 13.91 -8.18
C ARG A 44 0.70 14.70 -8.88
N SER A 45 1.65 15.23 -8.14
CA SER A 45 2.75 16.04 -8.68
C SER A 45 3.63 15.23 -9.66
N VAL A 46 3.92 13.97 -9.32
CA VAL A 46 4.69 13.05 -10.19
C VAL A 46 3.88 12.65 -11.42
N LEU A 47 2.55 12.44 -11.28
CA LEU A 47 1.69 12.21 -12.43
C LEU A 47 1.68 13.41 -13.38
N GLU A 48 1.47 14.62 -12.88
CA GLU A 48 1.45 15.85 -13.70
C GLU A 48 2.77 16.02 -14.46
N GLN A 49 3.91 15.77 -13.81
CA GLN A 49 5.21 15.74 -14.47
C GLN A 49 5.27 14.65 -15.55
N ALA A 50 4.77 13.45 -15.26
CA ALA A 50 4.79 12.32 -16.21
C ALA A 50 3.88 12.55 -17.43
N LEU A 51 2.80 13.32 -17.26
CA LEU A 51 1.93 13.75 -18.36
C LEU A 51 2.62 14.78 -19.25
N ALA A 52 3.34 15.74 -18.64
CA ALA A 52 4.07 16.80 -19.35
C ALA A 52 5.25 16.25 -20.17
N ASP A 53 6.07 15.37 -19.57
CA ASP A 53 7.27 14.82 -20.19
C ASP A 53 7.04 13.53 -21.01
N ARG A 54 5.78 13.19 -21.26
CA ARG A 54 5.37 12.01 -22.02
C ARG A 54 5.85 10.67 -21.44
N THR A 55 6.06 10.59 -20.13
CA THR A 55 6.31 9.32 -19.44
C THR A 55 5.03 8.47 -19.42
N ALA A 56 3.85 9.08 -19.26
CA ALA A 56 2.53 8.44 -19.32
C ALA A 56 1.71 8.91 -20.55
N PRO A 57 2.10 8.52 -21.77
CA PRO A 57 1.51 9.07 -23.01
C PRO A 57 0.06 8.64 -23.23
N PHE A 58 -0.36 7.49 -22.71
CA PHE A 58 -1.75 7.04 -22.85
C PHE A 58 -2.69 7.83 -21.93
N LEU A 59 -2.32 8.02 -20.66
CA LEU A 59 -3.10 8.85 -19.73
C LEU A 59 -3.17 10.30 -20.20
N ALA A 60 -2.07 10.87 -20.72
CA ALA A 60 -2.07 12.19 -21.34
C ALA A 60 -3.05 12.29 -22.52
N ARG A 61 -3.17 11.24 -23.32
CA ARG A 61 -4.12 11.18 -24.44
C ARG A 61 -5.56 11.08 -23.96
N LEU A 62 -5.84 10.30 -22.92
CA LEU A 62 -7.19 10.23 -22.32
C LEU A 62 -7.67 11.62 -21.88
N LEU A 63 -6.82 12.33 -21.15
CA LEU A 63 -7.15 13.65 -20.63
C LEU A 63 -7.31 14.69 -21.74
N ARG A 64 -6.34 14.80 -22.68
CA ARG A 64 -6.31 15.85 -23.69
C ARG A 64 -7.27 15.62 -24.86
N GLN A 65 -7.43 14.38 -25.30
CA GLN A 65 -8.14 14.08 -26.55
C GLN A 65 -9.51 13.45 -26.36
N ARG A 66 -9.78 12.94 -25.14
CA ARG A 66 -11.01 12.21 -24.87
C ARG A 66 -11.90 12.85 -23.80
N GLY A 67 -11.53 14.04 -23.36
CA GLY A 67 -12.31 14.81 -22.39
C GLY A 67 -12.37 14.22 -20.99
N TRP A 68 -11.50 13.24 -20.69
CA TRP A 68 -11.41 12.67 -19.35
C TRP A 68 -10.98 13.72 -18.35
N ARG A 69 -11.41 13.56 -17.10
CA ARG A 69 -11.15 14.52 -16.02
C ARG A 69 -10.15 13.93 -15.04
N LEU A 70 -9.26 14.79 -14.54
CA LEU A 70 -8.37 14.52 -13.43
C LEU A 70 -8.90 15.28 -12.23
N THR A 71 -9.42 14.58 -11.24
CA THR A 71 -9.92 15.13 -9.99
C THR A 71 -8.88 14.97 -8.90
N PRO A 72 -8.45 16.07 -8.23
CA PRO A 72 -7.58 16.01 -7.08
C PRO A 72 -8.22 15.25 -5.93
N MET A 73 -7.43 14.47 -5.20
CA MET A 73 -7.86 13.73 -4.03
C MET A 73 -6.86 13.87 -2.89
N SER A 74 -7.35 14.05 -1.67
CA SER A 74 -6.59 13.88 -0.44
C SER A 74 -6.89 12.51 0.14
N VAL A 75 -5.86 11.78 0.59
CA VAL A 75 -6.02 10.38 1.02
C VAL A 75 -6.11 10.21 2.54
N GLY A 76 -5.89 11.29 3.31
CA GLY A 76 -5.88 11.23 4.77
C GLY A 76 -4.63 10.57 5.33
N LEU A 77 -4.62 10.28 6.62
CA LEU A 77 -3.53 9.61 7.31
C LEU A 77 -4.01 8.31 7.99
N PRO A 78 -3.12 7.29 8.00
CA PRO A 78 -1.81 7.25 7.36
C PRO A 78 -1.93 7.13 5.83
N THR A 79 -0.96 7.66 5.11
CA THR A 79 -0.84 7.52 3.66
C THR A 79 -0.33 6.11 3.33
N SER A 80 -1.22 5.12 3.40
CA SER A 80 -0.88 3.71 3.24
C SER A 80 -1.94 2.93 2.47
N THR A 81 -1.50 1.98 1.66
CA THR A 81 -2.38 1.13 0.83
C THR A 81 -3.50 0.44 1.63
N PRO A 82 -3.24 -0.18 2.81
CA PRO A 82 -4.31 -0.82 3.57
C PRO A 82 -5.39 0.16 4.04
N ALA A 83 -5.00 1.32 4.59
CA ALA A 83 -5.95 2.32 5.05
C ALA A 83 -6.79 2.88 3.89
N PHE A 84 -6.15 3.18 2.76
CA PHE A 84 -6.82 3.64 1.56
C PHE A 84 -7.81 2.60 1.01
N GLN A 85 -7.35 1.36 0.81
CA GLN A 85 -8.20 0.31 0.23
C GLN A 85 -9.39 0.00 1.13
N MET A 86 -9.22 -0.03 2.46
CA MET A 86 -10.33 -0.22 3.37
C MET A 86 -11.36 0.92 3.23
N SER A 87 -10.90 2.16 3.12
CA SER A 87 -11.76 3.32 2.95
C SER A 87 -12.52 3.31 1.62
N VAL A 88 -11.86 2.98 0.50
CA VAL A 88 -12.50 2.90 -0.82
C VAL A 88 -13.40 1.69 -0.94
N MET A 89 -12.99 0.54 -0.40
CA MET A 89 -13.71 -0.73 -0.58
C MET A 89 -14.92 -0.89 0.34
N TYR A 90 -14.88 -0.27 1.54
CA TYR A 90 -15.92 -0.44 2.56
C TYR A 90 -16.50 0.88 3.10
N GLY A 91 -15.94 2.02 2.75
CA GLY A 91 -16.43 3.33 3.18
C GLY A 91 -16.23 3.60 4.66
N VAL A 92 -15.22 3.02 5.27
CA VAL A 92 -14.88 3.21 6.68
C VAL A 92 -13.60 4.02 6.84
N ARG A 93 -13.45 4.72 7.96
CA ARG A 93 -12.15 5.22 8.45
C ARG A 93 -11.56 4.12 9.33
N PRO A 94 -10.60 3.33 8.85
CA PRO A 94 -10.18 2.13 9.54
C PRO A 94 -9.21 2.42 10.68
N ASP A 95 -9.20 1.56 11.70
CA ASP A 95 -8.15 1.52 12.73
C ASP A 95 -6.90 0.79 12.19
N ILE A 96 -6.23 1.43 11.23
CA ILE A 96 -5.03 0.92 10.54
C ILE A 96 -3.97 2.03 10.52
N PRO A 97 -3.12 2.15 11.54
CA PRO A 97 -2.17 3.27 11.66
C PRO A 97 -0.98 3.19 10.69
N GLY A 98 -0.77 2.06 10.04
CA GLY A 98 0.35 1.85 9.11
C GLY A 98 0.34 0.46 8.49
N PHE A 99 1.37 0.18 7.70
CA PHE A 99 1.54 -1.11 7.02
C PHE A 99 2.00 -2.23 7.98
N HIS A 100 2.66 -1.83 9.08
CA HIS A 100 3.10 -2.67 10.18
C HIS A 100 2.84 -1.95 11.50
N TYR A 101 2.15 -2.58 12.45
CA TYR A 101 1.84 -2.01 13.76
C TYR A 101 1.57 -3.11 14.79
N HIS A 102 1.53 -2.74 16.08
CA HIS A 102 1.16 -3.64 17.17
C HIS A 102 -0.27 -3.37 17.63
N ASP A 103 -1.11 -4.40 17.58
CA ASP A 103 -2.45 -4.36 18.17
C ASP A 103 -2.36 -4.76 19.66
N LYS A 104 -2.46 -3.78 20.55
CA LYS A 104 -2.38 -3.98 22.01
C LYS A 104 -3.51 -4.87 22.55
N ARG A 105 -4.70 -4.82 21.95
CA ARG A 105 -5.84 -5.65 22.37
C ARG A 105 -5.61 -7.11 22.02
N ARG A 106 -5.13 -7.37 20.80
CA ARG A 106 -4.80 -8.72 20.33
C ARG A 106 -3.45 -9.22 20.81
N ARG A 107 -2.63 -8.32 21.36
CA ARG A 107 -1.24 -8.58 21.77
C ARG A 107 -0.41 -9.21 20.65
N SER A 108 -0.61 -8.76 19.43
CA SER A 108 0.04 -9.30 18.25
C SER A 108 0.38 -8.20 17.25
N ASP A 109 1.42 -8.43 16.45
CA ASP A 109 1.75 -7.53 15.36
C ASP A 109 0.89 -7.84 14.14
N VAL A 110 0.38 -6.79 13.53
CA VAL A 110 -0.30 -6.81 12.25
C VAL A 110 0.69 -6.41 11.17
N TYR A 111 0.88 -7.27 10.19
CA TYR A 111 1.78 -7.06 9.08
C TYR A 111 1.11 -7.50 7.77
N PHE A 112 0.69 -6.55 6.94
CA PHE A 112 -0.21 -6.82 5.81
C PHE A 112 0.30 -7.77 4.72
N PRO A 113 1.59 -7.99 4.47
CA PRO A 113 2.04 -9.09 3.63
C PRO A 113 1.66 -10.49 4.13
N ARG A 114 1.28 -10.62 5.39
CA ARG A 114 0.71 -11.86 5.92
C ARG A 114 -0.78 -11.92 5.61
N GLY A 115 -1.16 -12.83 4.71
CA GLY A 115 -2.56 -12.97 4.29
C GLY A 115 -3.55 -13.23 5.43
N HIS A 116 -3.09 -13.85 6.52
CA HIS A 116 -3.89 -14.05 7.74
C HIS A 116 -4.22 -12.72 8.43
N ASP A 117 -3.24 -11.84 8.59
CA ASP A 117 -3.43 -10.54 9.22
C ASP A 117 -4.36 -9.66 8.39
N ALA A 118 -4.17 -9.64 7.07
CA ALA A 118 -5.05 -8.93 6.15
C ALA A 118 -6.51 -9.42 6.24
N LEU A 119 -6.72 -10.74 6.30
CA LEU A 119 -8.05 -11.33 6.44
C LEU A 119 -8.73 -10.95 7.75
N LEU A 120 -8.00 -11.02 8.88
CA LEU A 120 -8.52 -10.66 10.20
C LEU A 120 -8.87 -9.17 10.29
N VAL A 121 -8.03 -8.31 9.73
CA VAL A 121 -8.27 -6.86 9.72
C VAL A 121 -9.46 -6.55 8.82
N GLU A 122 -9.56 -7.15 7.63
CA GLU A 122 -10.71 -6.94 6.74
C GLU A 122 -12.02 -7.33 7.43
N ALA A 123 -12.07 -8.51 8.05
CA ALA A 123 -13.26 -8.98 8.75
C ALA A 123 -13.67 -8.05 9.91
N ALA A 124 -12.70 -7.54 10.67
CA ALA A 124 -12.96 -6.65 11.80
C ALA A 124 -13.34 -5.22 11.37
N GLN A 125 -12.68 -4.69 10.35
CA GLN A 125 -12.81 -3.27 9.97
C GLN A 125 -13.93 -3.01 8.95
N ALA A 126 -14.32 -4.01 8.16
CA ALA A 126 -15.43 -3.89 7.22
C ALA A 126 -16.79 -3.64 7.93
N GLN A 127 -16.90 -3.94 9.22
CA GLN A 127 -18.09 -3.65 10.06
C GLN A 127 -19.40 -4.16 9.45
N GLY A 128 -19.36 -5.29 8.75
CA GLY A 128 -20.53 -5.87 8.07
C GLY A 128 -21.00 -5.12 6.83
N ARG A 129 -20.28 -4.10 6.38
CA ARG A 129 -20.63 -3.35 5.16
C ARG A 129 -20.38 -4.17 3.89
N ARG A 130 -21.19 -3.94 2.89
CA ARG A 130 -20.99 -4.51 1.55
C ARG A 130 -19.76 -3.91 0.90
N GLY A 131 -18.90 -4.77 0.36
CA GLY A 131 -17.75 -4.31 -0.41
C GLY A 131 -18.12 -3.88 -1.83
N ILE A 132 -17.39 -2.89 -2.37
CA ILE A 132 -17.62 -2.42 -3.76
C ILE A 132 -17.36 -3.50 -4.81
N LEU A 133 -16.64 -4.58 -4.48
CA LEU A 133 -16.27 -5.67 -5.39
C LEU A 133 -17.15 -6.92 -5.21
N GLU A 134 -18.28 -6.84 -4.53
CA GLU A 134 -19.19 -7.97 -4.39
C GLU A 134 -19.56 -8.53 -5.77
N ALA A 135 -19.48 -9.86 -5.95
CA ALA A 135 -19.58 -10.56 -7.23
C ALA A 135 -18.54 -10.13 -8.30
N GLY A 136 -17.52 -9.42 -7.90
CA GLY A 136 -16.45 -8.91 -8.74
C GLY A 136 -15.10 -9.61 -8.53
N SER A 137 -14.02 -8.95 -8.93
CA SER A 137 -12.65 -9.46 -8.84
C SER A 137 -11.66 -8.41 -8.34
N ALA A 138 -10.65 -8.88 -7.58
CA ALA A 138 -9.57 -8.09 -7.00
C ALA A 138 -8.20 -8.68 -7.36
N TYR A 139 -7.28 -7.83 -7.81
CA TYR A 139 -5.94 -8.21 -8.27
C TYR A 139 -4.87 -7.34 -7.63
N GLY A 140 -3.93 -7.93 -6.88
CA GLY A 140 -2.84 -7.22 -6.23
C GLY A 140 -3.25 -6.31 -5.08
N CYS A 141 -4.46 -6.48 -4.54
CA CYS A 141 -4.98 -5.71 -3.41
C CYS A 141 -4.59 -6.32 -2.07
N VAL A 142 -4.62 -5.52 -1.01
CA VAL A 142 -4.48 -6.01 0.37
C VAL A 142 -5.75 -6.73 0.78
N PHE A 143 -6.92 -6.16 0.48
CA PHE A 143 -8.23 -6.65 0.86
C PHE A 143 -9.02 -7.16 -0.35
N THR A 144 -10.04 -7.96 -0.07
CA THR A 144 -10.90 -8.54 -1.10
C THR A 144 -11.95 -7.55 -1.62
N GLY A 145 -12.39 -6.60 -0.79
CA GLY A 145 -13.51 -5.72 -1.11
C GLY A 145 -14.81 -6.46 -1.36
N GLY A 146 -14.97 -7.68 -0.84
CA GLY A 146 -16.10 -8.57 -1.11
C GLY A 146 -16.03 -9.34 -2.43
N ALA A 147 -14.90 -9.31 -3.14
CA ALA A 147 -14.73 -9.99 -4.42
C ALA A 147 -14.84 -11.50 -4.30
N THR A 148 -15.51 -12.12 -5.28
CA THR A 148 -15.65 -13.58 -5.37
C THR A 148 -14.46 -14.24 -6.07
N SER A 149 -13.78 -13.51 -6.94
CA SER A 149 -12.56 -13.94 -7.64
C SER A 149 -11.38 -13.09 -7.23
N ASN A 150 -10.33 -13.72 -6.71
CA ASN A 150 -9.14 -13.04 -6.22
C ASN A 150 -7.88 -13.73 -6.75
N LEU A 151 -6.95 -12.94 -7.26
CA LEU A 151 -5.61 -13.40 -7.61
C LEU A 151 -4.58 -12.52 -6.90
N LEU A 152 -3.76 -13.13 -6.03
CA LEU A 152 -2.75 -12.42 -5.24
C LEU A 152 -3.33 -11.25 -4.44
N THR A 153 -4.50 -11.44 -3.87
CA THR A 153 -5.01 -10.63 -2.77
C THR A 153 -4.41 -11.19 -1.49
N PHE A 154 -3.83 -10.37 -0.66
CA PHE A 154 -3.19 -10.86 0.58
C PHE A 154 -4.20 -11.56 1.50
N ALA A 155 -5.45 -11.11 1.51
CA ALA A 155 -6.50 -11.68 2.34
C ALA A 155 -7.05 -13.05 1.86
N MET A 156 -6.89 -13.43 0.57
CA MET A 156 -7.43 -14.71 0.09
C MET A 156 -6.65 -15.32 -1.07
N ILE A 157 -6.11 -16.51 -0.85
CA ILE A 157 -5.66 -17.44 -1.91
C ILE A 157 -6.72 -18.53 -2.02
N ARG A 158 -7.74 -18.35 -2.86
CA ARG A 158 -8.78 -19.33 -3.07
C ARG A 158 -8.39 -20.38 -4.11
N ARG A 159 -8.80 -21.64 -3.87
CA ARG A 159 -8.72 -22.73 -4.85
C ARG A 159 -9.63 -22.42 -6.04
N PRO A 160 -9.22 -22.73 -7.28
CA PRO A 160 -10.07 -22.53 -8.46
C PRO A 160 -11.35 -23.33 -8.32
N SER A 161 -12.50 -22.70 -8.61
CA SER A 161 -13.78 -23.38 -8.69
C SER A 161 -13.77 -24.40 -9.84
N ARG A 162 -14.52 -25.46 -9.69
CA ARG A 162 -14.68 -26.51 -10.72
C ARG A 162 -15.38 -25.93 -11.96
N ALA A 163 -14.59 -25.27 -12.84
CA ALA A 163 -15.05 -24.85 -14.15
C ALA A 163 -15.00 -26.05 -15.11
N GLY A 164 -15.93 -26.13 -16.06
CA GLY A 164 -16.01 -27.21 -17.02
C GLY A 164 -14.71 -27.35 -17.87
N LEU A 165 -14.45 -28.54 -18.38
CA LEU A 165 -13.23 -28.95 -19.11
C LEU A 165 -12.83 -27.97 -20.24
N LEU A 166 -13.77 -27.45 -20.99
CA LEU A 166 -13.56 -26.46 -22.08
C LEU A 166 -13.08 -25.11 -21.56
N CYS A 167 -13.57 -24.67 -20.41
CA CYS A 167 -13.11 -23.45 -19.75
C CYS A 167 -11.68 -23.63 -19.22
N MET A 168 -11.34 -24.82 -18.75
CA MET A 168 -10.01 -25.19 -18.31
C MET A 168 -8.99 -25.20 -19.48
N VAL A 169 -9.37 -25.71 -20.64
CA VAL A 169 -8.51 -25.71 -21.84
C VAL A 169 -8.24 -24.28 -22.34
N SER A 170 -9.26 -23.41 -22.37
CA SER A 170 -9.07 -22.00 -22.76
C SER A 170 -8.16 -21.25 -21.78
N GLN A 171 -8.31 -21.52 -20.48
CA GLN A 171 -7.43 -20.97 -19.44
C GLN A 171 -5.99 -21.46 -19.57
N LEU A 172 -5.80 -22.75 -19.91
CA LEU A 172 -4.46 -23.31 -20.13
C LEU A 172 -3.74 -22.70 -21.34
N VAL A 173 -4.45 -22.44 -22.45
CA VAL A 173 -3.87 -21.76 -23.62
C VAL A 173 -3.43 -20.35 -23.28
N VAL A 174 -4.27 -19.60 -22.57
CA VAL A 174 -3.97 -18.23 -22.14
C VAL A 174 -2.82 -18.23 -21.12
N LEU A 175 -2.85 -19.14 -20.14
CA LEU A 175 -1.79 -19.31 -19.16
C LEU A 175 -0.46 -19.70 -19.85
N GLY A 176 -0.49 -20.65 -20.81
CA GLY A 176 0.67 -21.05 -21.60
C GLY A 176 1.28 -19.87 -22.35
N TRP A 177 0.45 -19.05 -23.00
CA TRP A 177 0.90 -17.82 -23.65
C TRP A 177 1.56 -16.83 -22.68
N VAL A 178 0.94 -16.60 -21.49
CA VAL A 178 1.52 -15.74 -20.47
C VAL A 178 2.86 -16.26 -20.01
N LEU A 179 2.96 -17.56 -19.76
CA LEU A 179 4.22 -18.20 -19.36
C LEU A 179 5.32 -17.94 -20.40
N VAL A 180 5.06 -18.22 -21.68
CA VAL A 180 6.01 -17.96 -22.76
C VAL A 180 6.42 -16.49 -22.81
N LYS A 181 5.46 -15.59 -22.72
CA LYS A 181 5.70 -14.14 -22.72
C LYS A 181 6.52 -13.71 -21.50
N CYS A 182 6.15 -14.16 -20.30
CA CYS A 182 6.88 -13.83 -19.08
C CYS A 182 8.31 -14.41 -19.10
N CYS A 183 8.49 -15.64 -19.57
CA CYS A 183 9.82 -16.24 -19.74
C CYS A 183 10.68 -15.45 -20.73
N THR A 184 10.13 -15.07 -21.88
CA THR A 184 10.84 -14.27 -22.89
C THR A 184 11.22 -12.89 -22.32
N LEU A 185 10.30 -12.19 -21.67
CA LEU A 185 10.58 -10.91 -21.04
C LEU A 185 11.59 -11.03 -19.89
N SER A 186 11.55 -12.12 -19.12
CA SER A 186 12.51 -12.42 -18.08
C SER A 186 13.91 -12.65 -18.64
N ALA A 187 14.03 -13.46 -19.70
CA ALA A 187 15.28 -13.69 -20.41
C ALA A 187 15.90 -12.37 -20.92
N ILE A 188 15.09 -11.51 -21.54
CA ILE A 188 15.53 -10.17 -21.98
C ILE A 188 16.03 -9.33 -20.80
N GLN A 189 15.39 -9.40 -19.60
CA GLN A 189 15.85 -8.66 -18.43
C GLN A 189 17.15 -9.22 -17.87
N VAL A 190 17.33 -10.53 -17.87
CA VAL A 190 18.58 -11.21 -17.46
C VAL A 190 19.72 -10.81 -18.41
N ILE A 191 19.51 -10.92 -19.71
CA ILE A 191 20.51 -10.55 -20.73
C ILE A 191 20.91 -9.06 -20.56
N ARG A 192 19.94 -8.17 -20.39
CA ARG A 192 20.21 -6.74 -20.13
C ARG A 192 20.91 -6.49 -18.80
N ALA A 193 20.72 -7.34 -17.79
CA ALA A 193 21.43 -7.25 -16.52
C ALA A 193 22.89 -7.72 -16.66
N LEU A 194 23.12 -8.80 -17.42
CA LEU A 194 24.48 -9.28 -17.75
C LEU A 194 25.27 -8.22 -18.51
N PHE A 195 24.70 -7.65 -19.59
CA PHE A 195 25.37 -6.55 -20.31
C PHE A 195 25.72 -5.36 -19.43
N ARG A 196 24.84 -4.98 -18.49
CA ARG A 196 25.12 -3.89 -17.54
C ARG A 196 26.17 -4.27 -16.52
N PHE A 197 26.19 -5.52 -16.04
CA PHE A 197 27.20 -6.01 -15.14
C PHE A 197 28.60 -5.99 -15.78
N VAL A 198 28.69 -6.37 -17.06
CA VAL A 198 29.95 -6.31 -17.82
C VAL A 198 30.38 -4.86 -18.05
N ALA A 199 29.45 -3.95 -18.33
CA ALA A 199 29.74 -2.53 -18.60
C ALA A 199 30.07 -1.71 -17.34
N ASP A 200 29.51 -2.07 -16.17
CA ASP A 200 29.68 -1.37 -14.89
C ASP A 200 29.52 -2.36 -13.72
N PRO A 201 30.59 -3.12 -13.40
CA PRO A 201 30.54 -4.15 -12.37
C PRO A 201 30.45 -3.60 -10.94
N VAL A 202 30.84 -2.35 -10.69
CA VAL A 202 30.91 -1.73 -9.35
C VAL A 202 29.78 -0.73 -9.09
N GLY A 203 29.05 -0.31 -10.13
CA GLY A 203 27.98 0.69 -10.05
C GLY A 203 26.66 0.18 -9.45
N GLU A 204 25.56 0.85 -9.81
CA GLU A 204 24.19 0.53 -9.36
C GLU A 204 23.77 -0.96 -9.56
N SER A 205 24.54 -1.72 -10.32
CA SER A 205 24.36 -3.17 -10.53
C SER A 205 24.72 -4.00 -9.29
N ALA A 206 25.38 -3.43 -8.29
CA ALA A 206 25.79 -4.09 -7.04
C ALA A 206 24.63 -4.56 -6.13
N ARG A 207 23.38 -4.22 -6.45
CA ARG A 207 22.20 -4.76 -5.76
C ARG A 207 21.91 -6.25 -6.02
N GLY A 208 22.70 -6.89 -6.86
CA GLY A 208 22.79 -8.35 -7.03
C GLY A 208 21.59 -9.01 -7.71
N TRP A 209 21.67 -10.33 -7.88
CA TRP A 209 20.69 -11.20 -8.51
C TRP A 209 19.33 -11.22 -7.81
N ARG A 210 19.31 -10.99 -6.51
CA ARG A 210 18.08 -10.92 -5.70
C ARG A 210 17.20 -9.77 -6.15
N TRP A 211 17.76 -8.58 -6.34
CA TRP A 211 17.02 -7.44 -6.88
C TRP A 211 16.48 -7.70 -8.29
N LEU A 212 17.27 -8.40 -9.13
CA LEU A 212 16.82 -8.78 -10.47
C LEU A 212 15.60 -9.73 -10.39
N ALA A 213 15.60 -10.69 -9.48
CA ALA A 213 14.50 -11.62 -9.28
C ALA A 213 13.20 -10.89 -8.86
N ILE A 214 13.27 -9.95 -7.89
CA ILE A 214 12.13 -9.12 -7.52
C ILE A 214 11.63 -8.29 -8.69
N LYS A 215 12.53 -7.59 -9.35
CA LYS A 215 12.19 -6.80 -10.51
C LYS A 215 11.47 -7.63 -11.57
N ILE A 216 11.93 -8.83 -11.85
CA ILE A 216 11.28 -9.74 -12.79
C ILE A 216 9.92 -10.19 -12.23
N GLY A 217 9.86 -10.64 -10.99
CA GLY A 217 8.62 -11.10 -10.35
C GLY A 217 7.53 -10.03 -10.38
N ILE A 218 7.81 -8.85 -9.87
CA ILE A 218 6.81 -7.76 -9.78
C ILE A 218 6.57 -7.09 -11.13
N SER A 219 7.63 -6.60 -11.80
CA SER A 219 7.46 -5.79 -13.01
C SER A 219 7.17 -6.57 -14.28
N VAL A 220 7.34 -7.88 -14.30
CA VAL A 220 7.02 -8.71 -15.48
C VAL A 220 5.87 -9.64 -15.14
N TRP A 221 6.08 -10.56 -14.18
CA TRP A 221 5.11 -11.62 -13.93
C TRP A 221 3.80 -11.08 -13.33
N LEU A 222 3.84 -10.37 -12.21
CA LEU A 222 2.61 -9.89 -11.57
C LEU A 222 1.84 -8.93 -12.48
N ARG A 223 2.52 -7.95 -13.06
CA ARG A 223 1.86 -6.99 -13.95
C ARG A 223 1.21 -7.66 -15.18
N GLU A 224 1.91 -8.59 -15.85
CA GLU A 224 1.34 -9.27 -17.03
C GLU A 224 0.21 -10.21 -16.63
N LEU A 225 0.33 -10.95 -15.51
CA LEU A 225 -0.74 -11.80 -14.98
C LEU A 225 -1.98 -10.98 -14.63
N PHE A 226 -1.84 -9.88 -13.89
CA PHE A 226 -2.95 -9.01 -13.55
C PHE A 226 -3.60 -8.41 -14.79
N THR A 227 -2.81 -7.88 -15.72
CA THR A 227 -3.33 -7.30 -16.97
C THR A 227 -4.14 -8.30 -17.76
N LEU A 228 -3.71 -9.58 -17.79
CA LEU A 228 -4.42 -10.63 -18.50
C LEU A 228 -5.68 -11.08 -17.76
N ALA A 229 -5.60 -11.28 -16.43
CA ALA A 229 -6.75 -11.66 -15.60
C ALA A 229 -7.87 -10.61 -15.70
N VAL A 230 -7.51 -9.33 -15.61
CA VAL A 230 -8.46 -8.21 -15.84
C VAL A 230 -9.03 -8.24 -17.25
N ALA A 231 -8.20 -8.48 -18.28
CA ALA A 231 -8.69 -8.58 -19.66
C ALA A 231 -9.68 -9.74 -19.84
N HIS A 232 -9.42 -10.88 -19.20
CA HIS A 232 -10.35 -12.02 -19.16
C HIS A 232 -11.68 -11.61 -18.53
N ASP A 233 -11.65 -10.99 -17.35
CA ASP A 233 -12.86 -10.57 -16.64
C ASP A 233 -13.67 -9.51 -17.40
N LEU A 234 -12.99 -8.60 -18.11
CA LEU A 234 -13.66 -7.65 -18.98
C LEU A 234 -14.44 -8.35 -20.11
N TYR A 235 -13.88 -9.42 -20.69
CA TYR A 235 -14.59 -10.23 -21.68
C TYR A 235 -15.73 -11.05 -21.06
N ALA A 236 -15.56 -11.52 -19.82
CA ALA A 236 -16.59 -12.25 -19.09
C ALA A 236 -17.72 -11.36 -18.57
N GLY A 237 -17.52 -10.04 -18.58
CA GLY A 237 -18.50 -9.09 -18.09
C GLY A 237 -18.62 -9.07 -16.56
N VAL A 238 -17.52 -9.24 -15.83
CA VAL A 238 -17.49 -9.17 -14.36
C VAL A 238 -17.92 -7.77 -13.91
N PRO A 239 -18.87 -7.62 -12.96
CA PRO A 239 -19.51 -6.33 -12.68
C PRO A 239 -18.57 -5.27 -12.08
N ALA A 240 -17.62 -5.67 -11.26
CA ALA A 240 -16.66 -4.77 -10.62
C ALA A 240 -15.27 -5.40 -10.60
N ILE A 241 -14.29 -4.71 -11.13
CA ILE A 241 -12.91 -5.20 -11.24
C ILE A 241 -11.98 -4.16 -10.62
N TYR A 242 -11.14 -4.58 -9.68
CA TYR A 242 -10.11 -3.73 -9.09
C TYR A 242 -8.73 -4.36 -9.32
N VAL A 243 -7.81 -3.57 -9.86
CA VAL A 243 -6.41 -3.99 -10.02
C VAL A 243 -5.47 -2.96 -9.44
N ASN A 244 -4.55 -3.40 -8.57
CA ASN A 244 -3.46 -2.58 -8.05
C ASN A 244 -2.15 -2.94 -8.73
N TYR A 245 -1.54 -1.99 -9.41
CA TYR A 245 -0.21 -2.12 -10.03
C TYR A 245 0.88 -1.62 -9.08
N LEU A 246 1.60 -2.55 -8.48
CA LEU A 246 2.63 -2.32 -7.47
C LEU A 246 3.99 -1.85 -8.04
N ASP A 247 4.19 -1.95 -9.37
CA ASP A 247 5.49 -1.72 -10.00
C ASP A 247 6.11 -0.36 -9.62
N TYR A 248 5.32 0.73 -9.69
CA TYR A 248 5.84 2.07 -9.48
C TYR A 248 6.26 2.25 -8.01
N ASP A 249 5.42 1.85 -7.06
CA ASP A 249 5.66 1.94 -5.63
C ASP A 249 6.96 1.24 -5.23
N VAL A 250 7.13 -0.04 -5.61
CA VAL A 250 8.34 -0.82 -5.31
C VAL A 250 9.61 -0.17 -5.85
N PHE A 251 9.56 0.42 -7.05
CA PHE A 251 10.73 1.12 -7.61
C PHE A 251 10.94 2.48 -6.94
N ALA A 252 9.89 3.14 -6.49
CA ALA A 252 9.99 4.41 -5.79
C ALA A 252 10.59 4.21 -4.39
N HIS A 253 10.21 3.18 -3.64
CA HIS A 253 10.88 2.80 -2.39
C HIS A 253 12.38 2.54 -2.58
N ALA A 254 12.74 1.80 -3.63
CA ALA A 254 14.12 1.40 -3.86
C ALA A 254 15.03 2.51 -4.38
N PHE A 255 14.51 3.47 -5.14
CA PHE A 255 15.32 4.43 -5.90
C PHE A 255 14.86 5.89 -5.73
N GLY A 256 13.72 6.11 -5.11
CA GLY A 256 13.05 7.40 -5.00
C GLY A 256 11.96 7.60 -6.08
N PRO A 257 10.90 8.37 -5.74
CA PRO A 257 9.69 8.47 -6.57
C PRO A 257 9.93 9.15 -7.94
N ARG A 258 10.90 10.06 -8.04
CA ARG A 258 11.23 10.78 -9.29
C ARG A 258 12.35 10.13 -10.09
N HIS A 259 12.92 9.03 -9.59
CA HIS A 259 14.04 8.37 -10.23
C HIS A 259 13.65 7.72 -11.57
N ARG A 260 14.59 7.70 -12.53
CA ARG A 260 14.38 7.16 -13.89
C ARG A 260 13.82 5.72 -13.94
N ARG A 261 14.10 4.90 -12.91
CA ARG A 261 13.61 3.50 -12.84
C ARG A 261 12.14 3.47 -12.42
N ALA A 262 11.71 4.26 -11.45
CA ALA A 262 10.31 4.43 -11.07
C ALA A 262 9.49 5.00 -12.24
N ARG A 263 9.99 6.01 -12.94
CA ARG A 263 9.36 6.56 -14.15
C ARG A 263 9.23 5.52 -15.29
N ARG A 264 10.20 4.63 -15.45
CA ARG A 264 10.08 3.50 -16.41
C ARG A 264 9.04 2.48 -15.98
N ALA A 265 8.85 2.24 -14.69
CA ALA A 265 7.77 1.39 -14.19
C ALA A 265 6.41 2.04 -14.48
N LEU A 266 6.23 3.32 -14.19
CA LEU A 266 5.03 4.09 -14.55
C LEU A 266 4.71 3.99 -16.06
N ARG A 267 5.70 4.16 -16.94
CA ARG A 267 5.51 3.99 -18.38
C ARG A 267 5.03 2.59 -18.78
N ARG A 268 5.40 1.56 -18.04
CA ARG A 268 4.92 0.18 -18.29
C ARG A 268 3.49 0.02 -17.83
N ILE A 269 3.13 0.59 -16.68
CA ILE A 269 1.76 0.62 -16.17
C ILE A 269 0.84 1.36 -17.16
N ASP A 270 1.23 2.54 -17.64
CA ASP A 270 0.51 3.31 -18.66
C ASP A 270 0.22 2.47 -19.92
N ARG A 271 1.20 1.65 -20.37
CA ARG A 271 1.00 0.71 -21.48
C ARG A 271 0.02 -0.43 -21.13
N SER A 272 0.02 -0.91 -19.88
CA SER A 272 -0.94 -1.93 -19.44
C SER A 272 -2.36 -1.36 -19.41
N ILE A 273 -2.54 -0.15 -18.88
CA ILE A 273 -3.82 0.56 -18.91
C ILE A 273 -4.29 0.78 -20.36
N SER A 274 -3.39 1.16 -21.27
CA SER A 274 -3.70 1.27 -22.70
C SER A 274 -4.16 -0.04 -23.33
N ARG A 275 -3.65 -1.19 -22.86
CA ARG A 275 -4.11 -2.53 -23.32
C ARG A 275 -5.51 -2.82 -22.79
N LEU A 276 -5.77 -2.58 -21.51
CA LEU A 276 -7.10 -2.76 -20.91
C LEU A 276 -8.13 -1.86 -21.58
N TRP A 277 -7.79 -0.60 -21.84
CA TRP A 277 -8.64 0.32 -22.60
C TRP A 277 -9.03 -0.21 -23.98
N ARG A 278 -8.11 -0.84 -24.70
CA ARG A 278 -8.42 -1.47 -26.00
C ARG A 278 -9.37 -2.66 -25.85
N VAL A 279 -9.26 -3.42 -24.76
CA VAL A 279 -10.22 -4.50 -24.47
C VAL A 279 -11.59 -3.91 -24.16
N LEU A 280 -11.69 -2.89 -23.31
CA LEU A 280 -12.94 -2.18 -23.02
C LEU A 280 -13.68 -1.74 -24.28
N ARG A 281 -12.95 -1.19 -25.26
CA ARG A 281 -13.53 -0.77 -26.54
C ARG A 281 -14.01 -1.93 -27.42
N ARG A 282 -13.61 -3.16 -27.13
CA ARG A 282 -14.05 -4.37 -27.85
C ARG A 282 -15.27 -5.06 -27.21
N VAL A 283 -15.63 -4.63 -26.00
CA VAL A 283 -16.79 -5.15 -25.25
C VAL A 283 -17.74 -4.01 -24.85
N PRO A 284 -18.18 -3.17 -25.83
CA PRO A 284 -19.04 -2.02 -25.51
C PRO A 284 -20.37 -2.44 -24.88
N GLU A 285 -20.80 -3.68 -25.12
CA GLU A 285 -21.99 -4.29 -24.54
C GLU A 285 -21.96 -4.36 -23.01
N HIS A 286 -20.76 -4.38 -22.41
CA HIS A 286 -20.61 -4.48 -20.95
C HIS A 286 -20.57 -3.12 -20.24
N ARG A 287 -20.55 -2.00 -20.94
CA ARG A 287 -20.66 -0.62 -20.43
C ARG A 287 -19.79 -0.32 -19.21
N TYR A 288 -18.47 -0.62 -19.31
CA TYR A 288 -17.53 -0.33 -18.23
C TYR A 288 -17.15 1.15 -18.16
N ASP A 289 -17.19 1.70 -16.95
CA ASP A 289 -16.51 2.94 -16.60
C ASP A 289 -15.11 2.61 -16.05
N LEU A 290 -14.06 3.19 -16.66
CA LEU A 290 -12.68 3.03 -16.20
C LEU A 290 -12.32 4.17 -15.26
N TYR A 291 -11.81 3.84 -14.10
CA TYR A 291 -11.19 4.78 -13.16
C TYR A 291 -9.70 4.45 -13.02
N VAL A 292 -8.86 5.48 -13.04
CA VAL A 292 -7.44 5.34 -12.71
C VAL A 292 -7.14 6.25 -11.53
N LEU A 293 -6.66 5.68 -10.44
CA LEU A 293 -6.42 6.39 -9.18
C LEU A 293 -5.09 5.97 -8.55
N SER A 294 -4.66 6.71 -7.54
CA SER A 294 -3.57 6.30 -6.67
C SER A 294 -4.00 6.42 -5.22
N ASP A 295 -3.51 5.51 -4.40
CA ASP A 295 -3.84 5.37 -2.99
C ASP A 295 -3.04 6.32 -2.09
N HIS A 296 -1.81 6.64 -2.45
CA HIS A 296 -0.92 7.61 -1.80
C HIS A 296 0.17 8.04 -2.78
N GLY A 297 0.95 9.02 -2.40
CA GLY A 297 2.20 9.30 -3.07
C GLY A 297 3.39 8.82 -2.25
N GLN A 298 4.58 9.21 -2.67
CA GLN A 298 5.82 8.95 -1.94
C GLN A 298 6.69 10.19 -1.92
N VAL A 299 7.49 10.32 -0.85
CA VAL A 299 8.50 11.36 -0.71
C VAL A 299 9.91 10.74 -0.74
N ALA A 300 10.86 11.44 -1.34
CA ALA A 300 12.26 11.04 -1.26
C ALA A 300 12.76 11.18 0.19
N CYS A 301 13.45 10.17 0.69
CA CYS A 301 13.96 10.13 2.06
C CYS A 301 15.35 9.52 2.14
N THR A 302 15.98 9.72 3.29
CA THR A 302 17.26 9.10 3.65
C THR A 302 17.01 8.03 4.71
N PRO A 303 17.56 6.81 4.58
CA PRO A 303 17.48 5.81 5.64
C PRO A 303 18.09 6.30 6.96
N TYR A 304 17.38 6.09 8.07
CA TYR A 304 17.81 6.49 9.42
C TYR A 304 19.18 5.95 9.81
N GLU A 305 19.50 4.73 9.39
CA GLU A 305 20.78 4.07 9.66
C GLU A 305 22.00 4.87 9.19
N ARG A 306 21.84 5.78 8.23
CA ARG A 306 22.93 6.70 7.80
C ARG A 306 23.26 7.76 8.84
N PHE A 307 22.34 8.09 9.72
CA PHE A 307 22.52 9.10 10.75
C PHE A 307 22.88 8.50 12.11
N SER A 308 22.54 7.24 12.35
CA SER A 308 22.67 6.52 13.62
C SER A 308 23.90 5.60 13.71
N GLY A 309 24.84 5.69 12.73
CA GLY A 309 25.98 4.78 12.68
C GLY A 309 25.61 3.33 12.35
N GLY A 310 24.52 3.12 11.60
CA GLY A 310 24.04 1.80 11.18
C GLY A 310 23.02 1.16 12.12
N LYS A 311 22.65 1.82 13.22
CA LYS A 311 21.60 1.33 14.13
C LYS A 311 20.20 1.65 13.57
N PRO A 312 19.24 0.71 13.59
CA PRO A 312 17.84 1.02 13.31
C PRO A 312 17.23 1.86 14.43
N ILE A 313 16.13 2.58 14.15
CA ILE A 313 15.49 3.50 15.11
C ILE A 313 15.05 2.78 16.39
N GLU A 314 14.55 1.56 16.28
CA GLU A 314 14.09 0.76 17.41
C GLU A 314 15.24 0.50 18.38
N GLN A 315 16.44 0.23 17.87
CA GLN A 315 17.62 0.04 18.70
C GLN A 315 18.11 1.36 19.30
N ALA A 316 18.16 2.43 18.52
CA ALA A 316 18.62 3.73 18.99
C ALA A 316 17.71 4.28 20.11
N LEU A 317 16.37 4.15 19.98
CA LEU A 317 15.44 4.58 21.02
C LEU A 317 15.64 3.83 22.34
N PHE A 318 15.91 2.52 22.32
CA PHE A 318 16.20 1.76 23.53
C PHE A 318 17.58 2.13 24.10
N ASP A 319 18.64 2.06 23.30
CA ASP A 319 20.00 2.27 23.76
C ASP A 319 20.20 3.69 24.33
N ASP A 320 19.61 4.70 23.70
CA ASP A 320 19.91 6.10 24.00
C ASP A 320 18.90 6.75 24.97
N LEU A 321 17.64 6.29 25.02
CA LEU A 321 16.57 6.96 25.76
C LEU A 321 15.77 6.03 26.70
N LEU A 322 15.27 4.91 26.23
CA LEU A 322 14.32 4.09 26.99
C LEU A 322 15.00 3.30 28.11
N ASP A 323 16.13 2.64 27.81
CA ASP A 323 16.86 1.87 28.83
C ASP A 323 17.51 2.75 29.90
N PRO A 324 18.15 3.90 29.59
CA PRO A 324 18.64 4.83 30.60
C PRO A 324 17.56 5.40 31.49
N LEU A 325 16.39 5.74 30.95
CA LEU A 325 15.26 6.25 31.70
C LEU A 325 14.57 5.17 32.56
N ALA A 326 14.52 3.93 32.06
CA ALA A 326 13.98 2.79 32.82
C ALA A 326 14.81 2.48 34.06
N VAL A 327 16.14 2.56 33.98
CA VAL A 327 17.04 2.40 35.14
C VAL A 327 16.75 3.45 36.23
N HIS A 328 16.44 4.68 35.85
CA HIS A 328 16.04 5.74 36.81
C HIS A 328 14.65 5.53 37.41
N ALA A 329 13.73 4.90 36.64
CA ALA A 329 12.37 4.58 37.09
C ALA A 329 12.31 3.33 38.00
N GLU A 330 13.14 2.31 37.70
CA GLU A 330 13.22 1.07 38.47
C GLU A 330 13.76 1.29 39.90
N GLY A 331 14.56 2.30 40.13
CA GLY A 331 14.98 2.73 41.45
C GLY A 331 13.80 3.12 42.39
N ARG A 332 12.60 3.32 41.82
CA ARG A 332 11.35 3.59 42.59
C ARG A 332 10.36 2.42 42.59
N LEU A 333 10.52 1.39 41.77
CA LEU A 333 9.50 0.35 41.55
C LEU A 333 10.06 -1.09 41.50
N ALA A 334 11.22 -1.36 42.10
CA ALA A 334 11.80 -2.72 42.15
C ALA A 334 10.90 -3.67 42.95
N GLY A 335 9.99 -4.37 42.29
CA GLY A 335 9.21 -5.39 42.96
C GLY A 335 8.22 -6.25 42.22
N ARG A 336 7.81 -6.04 40.95
CA ARG A 336 6.69 -6.85 40.40
C ARG A 336 6.67 -7.22 38.90
N ALA A 337 7.73 -7.16 38.16
CA ALA A 337 7.68 -7.47 36.71
C ALA A 337 8.67 -8.53 36.24
N ARG A 338 8.90 -9.56 36.99
CA ARG A 338 9.79 -10.66 36.56
C ARG A 338 9.08 -12.00 36.39
N ARG A 339 8.00 -12.04 35.63
CA ARG A 339 7.41 -13.31 35.11
C ARG A 339 6.35 -12.98 34.07
N VAL A 340 6.65 -12.98 32.84
CA VAL A 340 5.85 -13.42 31.67
C VAL A 340 6.67 -13.15 30.38
N VAL A 341 7.78 -13.82 30.20
CA VAL A 341 8.46 -13.86 28.89
C VAL A 341 8.89 -15.29 28.63
N HIS A 342 7.94 -16.16 28.39
CA HIS A 342 8.20 -17.44 27.71
C HIS A 342 6.85 -18.02 27.29
N GLY A 343 6.46 -17.83 26.05
CA GLY A 343 5.32 -18.57 25.55
C GLY A 343 4.64 -18.08 24.29
N ILE A 344 5.31 -17.41 23.35
CA ILE A 344 4.70 -17.26 22.02
C ILE A 344 5.76 -17.43 20.94
N THR A 345 6.33 -18.61 20.88
CA THR A 345 7.08 -19.04 19.69
C THR A 345 6.50 -20.36 19.19
N ALA A 346 5.20 -20.43 18.97
CA ALA A 346 4.61 -21.60 18.32
C ALA A 346 3.19 -21.30 17.86
N TYR A 347 3.03 -20.55 16.79
CA TYR A 347 1.87 -20.76 15.94
C TYR A 347 2.30 -20.63 14.48
N ARG A 348 3.01 -21.65 14.00
CA ARG A 348 3.14 -21.92 12.57
C ARG A 348 1.80 -22.43 12.10
N THR A 349 0.98 -21.57 11.53
CA THR A 349 -0.20 -22.00 10.80
C THR A 349 0.22 -22.63 9.48
N HIS A 350 0.13 -23.95 9.44
CA HIS A 350 -0.02 -24.70 8.21
C HIS A 350 -1.32 -24.26 7.54
N HIS A 351 -1.26 -23.87 6.29
CA HIS A 351 -2.21 -23.94 5.18
C HIS A 351 -2.19 -22.71 4.27
N ALA A 352 -1.08 -22.56 3.53
CA ALA A 352 -1.08 -21.81 2.27
C ALA A 352 -0.24 -22.57 1.25
N SER A 353 -0.66 -22.61 -0.01
CA SER A 353 0.02 -23.36 -1.07
C SER A 353 1.50 -22.97 -1.18
N GLY A 354 2.38 -23.97 -1.06
CA GLY A 354 3.78 -23.80 -0.69
C GLY A 354 4.68 -22.90 -1.55
N PHE A 355 4.29 -22.49 -2.76
CA PHE A 355 5.14 -21.65 -3.61
C PHE A 355 5.01 -20.16 -3.28
N PHE A 356 3.79 -19.64 -3.15
CA PHE A 356 3.57 -18.22 -2.88
C PHE A 356 4.00 -17.84 -1.46
N GLN A 357 3.72 -18.71 -0.48
CA GLN A 357 4.21 -18.50 0.89
C GLN A 357 5.74 -18.53 0.98
N ARG A 358 6.40 -19.41 0.22
CA ARG A 358 7.87 -19.41 0.11
C ARG A 358 8.39 -18.15 -0.55
N PHE A 359 7.68 -17.62 -1.55
CA PHE A 359 8.04 -16.37 -2.23
C PHE A 359 7.87 -15.17 -1.30
N VAL A 360 6.77 -15.08 -0.55
CA VAL A 360 6.54 -14.04 0.46
C VAL A 360 7.57 -14.13 1.59
N ASN A 361 7.82 -15.33 2.13
CA ASN A 361 8.85 -15.55 3.15
C ASN A 361 10.27 -15.23 2.64
N TYR A 362 10.53 -15.49 1.36
CA TYR A 362 11.78 -15.10 0.70
C TYR A 362 11.89 -13.59 0.56
N LEU A 363 10.83 -12.92 0.14
CA LEU A 363 10.77 -11.46 0.08
C LEU A 363 10.93 -10.84 1.46
N GLU A 364 10.27 -11.37 2.48
CA GLU A 364 10.36 -10.92 3.88
C GLU A 364 11.79 -11.05 4.43
N ARG A 365 12.47 -12.17 4.15
CA ARG A 365 13.81 -12.43 4.63
C ARG A 365 14.91 -11.63 3.93
N ASP A 366 14.83 -11.55 2.60
CA ASP A 366 15.90 -11.00 1.78
C ASP A 366 15.64 -9.53 1.35
N PHE A 367 14.42 -9.01 1.58
CA PHE A 367 13.98 -7.66 1.22
C PHE A 367 13.10 -7.03 2.30
N PRO A 368 13.63 -6.86 3.52
CA PRO A 368 12.89 -6.27 4.63
C PRO A 368 12.35 -4.86 4.32
N TRP A 369 12.95 -4.15 3.39
CA TRP A 369 12.52 -2.83 2.93
C TRP A 369 11.34 -2.86 1.94
N VAL A 370 11.08 -3.98 1.25
CA VAL A 370 9.90 -4.13 0.39
C VAL A 370 8.68 -4.57 1.20
N LEU A 371 8.90 -5.40 2.20
CA LEU A 371 7.86 -6.04 2.97
C LEU A 371 7.94 -5.77 4.49
N GLY A 372 8.85 -4.89 4.95
CA GLY A 372 9.03 -4.56 6.38
C GLY A 372 9.30 -5.80 7.24
N GLY A 373 10.46 -6.40 7.12
CA GLY A 373 10.77 -7.65 7.83
C GLY A 373 10.77 -7.50 9.37
N MET A 374 10.74 -8.61 10.11
CA MET A 374 10.78 -8.68 11.60
C MET A 374 11.93 -7.92 12.28
N ARG A 375 12.85 -7.32 11.53
CA ARG A 375 13.91 -6.43 12.04
C ARG A 375 13.40 -5.05 12.44
N SER A 376 12.17 -4.69 12.06
CA SER A 376 11.51 -3.42 12.39
C SER A 376 10.73 -3.45 13.70
N VAL A 377 10.98 -4.44 14.56
CA VAL A 377 10.32 -4.56 15.85
C VAL A 377 11.35 -4.86 16.93
N ARG A 378 11.31 -4.10 18.02
CA ARG A 378 12.07 -4.38 19.24
C ARG A 378 11.17 -4.22 20.46
N GLU A 379 11.33 -5.13 21.41
CA GLU A 379 10.62 -5.09 22.68
C GLU A 379 11.58 -5.31 23.83
N HIS A 380 11.52 -4.44 24.82
CA HIS A 380 12.27 -4.54 26.07
C HIS A 380 11.52 -3.84 27.21
N ASN A 381 11.53 -4.40 28.40
CA ASN A 381 10.92 -3.84 29.61
C ASN A 381 9.46 -3.37 29.45
N GLY A 382 8.64 -4.14 28.70
CA GLY A 382 7.23 -3.80 28.48
C GLY A 382 6.99 -2.64 27.52
N ILE A 383 8.04 -2.17 26.83
CA ILE A 383 7.94 -1.18 25.77
C ILE A 383 8.25 -1.87 24.44
N ARG A 384 7.42 -1.61 23.43
CA ARG A 384 7.57 -2.15 22.09
C ARG A 384 7.67 -1.03 21.07
N VAL A 385 8.66 -1.10 20.19
CA VAL A 385 8.83 -0.15 19.09
C VAL A 385 8.69 -0.90 17.77
N VAL A 386 7.86 -0.37 16.87
CA VAL A 386 7.60 -0.91 15.53
C VAL A 386 7.80 0.18 14.52
N SER A 387 8.73 0.02 13.56
CA SER A 387 8.89 0.96 12.45
C SER A 387 8.13 0.52 11.21
N ALA A 388 7.60 1.50 10.47
CA ALA A 388 6.79 1.31 9.28
C ALA A 388 7.02 2.46 8.28
N GLY A 389 8.13 2.43 7.55
CA GLY A 389 8.49 3.53 6.66
C GLY A 389 9.01 4.76 7.40
N PRO A 390 8.43 5.97 7.16
CA PRO A 390 8.88 7.21 7.79
C PRO A 390 8.29 7.41 9.19
N ASN A 391 7.52 6.45 9.70
CA ASN A 391 6.94 6.44 11.04
C ASN A 391 7.42 5.24 11.85
N ALA A 392 7.52 5.46 13.17
CA ALA A 392 7.71 4.42 14.16
C ALA A 392 6.68 4.60 15.28
N PHE A 393 6.18 3.49 15.77
CA PHE A 393 5.18 3.43 16.83
C PHE A 393 5.83 2.91 18.10
N VAL A 394 5.66 3.64 19.21
CA VAL A 394 6.09 3.22 20.54
C VAL A 394 4.86 2.83 21.34
N TYR A 395 4.85 1.61 21.88
CA TYR A 395 3.75 1.07 22.67
C TYR A 395 4.24 0.73 24.08
N PHE A 396 3.51 1.18 25.08
CA PHE A 396 3.68 0.78 26.47
C PHE A 396 2.73 -0.37 26.76
N LEU A 397 3.25 -1.60 26.83
CA LEU A 397 2.45 -2.83 26.89
C LEU A 397 1.84 -3.12 28.26
N GLU A 398 2.21 -2.35 29.27
CA GLU A 398 1.64 -2.46 30.61
C GLU A 398 0.13 -2.20 30.62
N ARG A 399 -0.36 -1.37 29.68
CA ARG A 399 -1.77 -1.08 29.52
C ARG A 399 -2.28 -1.54 28.16
N ALA A 400 -3.43 -2.22 28.16
CA ALA A 400 -4.08 -2.66 26.94
C ALA A 400 -4.68 -1.51 26.13
N ALA A 401 -5.19 -0.46 26.79
CA ALA A 401 -5.67 0.76 26.14
C ALA A 401 -4.51 1.69 25.80
N PRO A 402 -4.68 2.58 24.80
CA PRO A 402 -3.72 3.65 24.53
C PRO A 402 -3.50 4.52 25.77
N VAL A 403 -2.24 4.92 26.00
CA VAL A 403 -1.89 5.80 27.11
C VAL A 403 -1.71 7.24 26.65
N ARG A 404 -1.88 8.18 27.59
CA ARG A 404 -1.71 9.62 27.35
C ARG A 404 -0.30 10.07 27.72
N ILE A 405 0.10 11.21 27.18
CA ILE A 405 1.44 11.77 27.40
C ILE A 405 1.71 12.08 28.88
N GLU A 406 0.67 12.46 29.65
CA GLU A 406 0.78 12.73 31.09
C GLU A 406 1.24 11.46 31.84
N TRP A 407 0.64 10.30 31.52
CA TRP A 407 1.06 9.03 32.10
C TRP A 407 2.49 8.64 31.68
N ILE A 408 2.88 8.98 30.42
CA ILE A 408 4.23 8.73 29.92
C ILE A 408 5.22 9.63 30.67
N ASP A 409 4.92 10.92 30.83
CA ASP A 409 5.77 11.89 31.50
C ASP A 409 5.96 11.59 33.01
N GLU A 410 4.96 11.00 33.66
CA GLU A 410 5.10 10.53 35.06
C GLU A 410 6.15 9.42 35.22
N ARG A 411 6.26 8.53 34.23
CA ARG A 411 7.18 7.38 34.24
C ARG A 411 8.51 7.65 33.57
N PHE A 412 8.49 8.40 32.49
CA PHE A 412 9.62 8.72 31.63
C PHE A 412 9.63 10.24 31.36
N PRO A 413 10.05 11.05 32.33
CA PRO A 413 9.98 12.51 32.23
C PRO A 413 10.63 13.07 30.96
N GLY A 414 9.81 13.75 30.14
CA GLY A 414 10.26 14.40 28.93
C GLY A 414 10.65 13.46 27.78
N LEU A 415 10.30 12.17 27.82
CA LEU A 415 10.66 11.18 26.80
C LEU A 415 10.23 11.62 25.39
N ALA A 416 8.98 12.05 25.21
CA ALA A 416 8.48 12.45 23.89
C ALA A 416 9.24 13.66 23.33
N ASP A 417 9.61 14.61 24.18
CA ASP A 417 10.40 15.79 23.79
C ASP A 417 11.86 15.42 23.48
N GLN A 418 12.43 14.44 24.17
CA GLN A 418 13.77 13.92 23.89
C GLN A 418 13.79 13.16 22.55
N ILE A 419 12.81 12.32 22.30
CA ILE A 419 12.66 11.64 20.99
C ILE A 419 12.52 12.67 19.89
N ALA A 420 11.70 13.72 20.05
CA ALA A 420 11.49 14.77 19.06
C ALA A 420 12.75 15.63 18.78
N ARG A 421 13.75 15.59 19.67
CA ARG A 421 15.06 16.23 19.47
C ARG A 421 16.11 15.28 18.91
N SER A 422 15.82 13.98 18.84
CA SER A 422 16.75 13.00 18.33
C SER A 422 17.03 13.22 16.85
N ARG A 423 18.25 12.93 16.44
CA ARG A 423 18.65 13.07 15.05
C ARG A 423 17.82 12.18 14.13
N GLY A 424 17.39 12.72 12.99
CA GLY A 424 16.55 12.01 12.02
C GLY A 424 15.07 11.92 12.40
N VAL A 425 14.66 12.56 13.51
CA VAL A 425 13.25 12.69 13.92
C VAL A 425 12.74 14.07 13.54
N GLY A 426 11.60 14.11 12.86
CA GLY A 426 10.92 15.34 12.48
C GLY A 426 10.02 15.86 13.61
N PHE A 427 9.12 15.01 14.10
CA PHE A 427 8.22 15.33 15.21
C PHE A 427 7.67 14.04 15.84
N VAL A 428 7.05 14.19 17.01
CA VAL A 428 6.40 13.09 17.75
C VAL A 428 4.96 13.48 18.06
N LEU A 429 4.02 12.58 17.84
CA LEU A 429 2.62 12.74 18.25
C LEU A 429 2.33 11.91 19.48
N ALA A 430 1.49 12.43 20.36
CA ALA A 430 0.98 11.73 21.52
C ALA A 430 -0.47 12.15 21.81
N ARG A 431 -1.21 11.29 22.50
CA ARG A 431 -2.52 11.63 23.07
C ARG A 431 -2.31 12.42 24.35
N ALA A 432 -3.06 13.50 24.58
CA ALA A 432 -3.12 14.22 25.83
C ALA A 432 -4.56 14.34 26.33
N ALA A 433 -4.74 14.82 27.56
CA ALA A 433 -6.07 14.98 28.17
C ALA A 433 -6.98 15.89 27.33
N ASP A 434 -6.41 16.98 26.79
CA ASP A 434 -7.13 17.99 26.00
C ASP A 434 -7.09 17.73 24.47
N GLY A 435 -6.72 16.52 24.06
CA GLY A 435 -6.58 16.15 22.66
C GLY A 435 -5.14 15.86 22.25
N PRO A 436 -4.90 15.42 20.99
CA PRO A 436 -3.56 15.08 20.54
C PRO A 436 -2.61 16.28 20.51
N VAL A 437 -1.33 16.02 20.85
CA VAL A 437 -0.25 17.01 20.83
C VAL A 437 0.89 16.57 19.92
N CYS A 438 1.60 17.55 19.39
CA CYS A 438 2.79 17.38 18.54
C CYS A 438 4.01 17.96 19.29
N CYS A 439 4.97 17.11 19.59
CA CYS A 439 6.27 17.52 20.14
C CYS A 439 7.21 17.79 18.96
N TRP A 440 7.68 19.03 18.84
CA TRP A 440 8.57 19.46 17.77
C TRP A 440 9.61 20.46 18.31
N ARG A 441 10.87 20.19 18.09
CA ARG A 441 12.01 21.05 18.52
C ARG A 441 11.93 21.47 19.99
N GLY A 442 11.48 20.55 20.86
CA GLY A 442 11.40 20.76 22.29
C GLY A 442 10.23 21.62 22.76
N LYS A 443 9.25 21.86 21.90
CA LYS A 443 7.96 22.48 22.25
C LYS A 443 6.82 21.53 21.93
N ARG A 444 5.73 21.64 22.69
CA ARG A 444 4.49 20.90 22.47
C ARG A 444 3.45 21.83 21.87
N TYR A 445 2.86 21.41 20.77
CA TYR A 445 1.83 22.14 20.05
C TYR A 445 0.55 21.33 20.05
N ARG A 446 -0.56 21.98 20.24
CA ARG A 446 -1.88 21.38 19.94
C ARG A 446 -2.05 21.27 18.42
N LEU A 447 -2.98 20.41 17.97
CA LEU A 447 -3.15 20.22 16.52
C LEU A 447 -3.65 21.48 15.80
N ASP A 448 -4.38 22.36 16.48
CA ASP A 448 -4.83 23.65 15.95
C ASP A 448 -3.70 24.71 15.87
N GLU A 449 -2.58 24.49 16.57
CA GLU A 449 -1.41 25.36 16.59
C GLU A 449 -0.30 24.93 15.62
N LEU A 450 -0.50 23.86 14.83
CA LEU A 450 0.55 23.27 13.97
C LEU A 450 1.06 24.21 12.88
N GLY A 451 0.33 25.27 12.56
CA GLY A 451 0.80 26.34 11.68
C GLY A 451 2.00 27.11 12.25
N LEU A 452 2.19 27.11 13.58
CA LEU A 452 3.36 27.67 14.28
C LEU A 452 4.48 26.62 14.48
N GLY A 453 4.19 25.35 14.13
CA GLY A 453 5.05 24.18 14.33
C GLY A 453 5.61 23.64 13.02
N PRO A 454 5.66 22.29 12.86
CA PRO A 454 6.33 21.63 11.76
C PRO A 454 5.68 21.84 10.38
N PHE A 455 4.45 22.37 10.33
CA PHE A 455 3.68 22.53 9.08
C PHE A 455 3.40 24.00 8.73
N GLY A 456 4.21 24.93 9.25
CA GLY A 456 4.10 26.35 8.95
C GLY A 456 4.18 26.64 7.45
N GLY A 457 3.27 27.50 6.96
CA GLY A 457 3.25 27.92 5.55
C GLY A 457 2.63 26.91 4.57
N ARG A 458 2.08 25.79 5.05
CA ARG A 458 1.38 24.82 4.20
C ARG A 458 -0.09 25.22 4.02
N ASP A 459 -0.54 25.25 2.77
CA ASP A 459 -1.93 25.54 2.36
C ASP A 459 -2.91 24.41 2.68
N ASP A 460 -2.40 23.18 2.80
CA ASP A 460 -3.15 21.98 3.14
C ASP A 460 -3.19 21.67 4.66
N LEU A 461 -2.75 22.61 5.52
CA LEU A 461 -2.72 22.44 6.97
C LEU A 461 -4.04 21.88 7.57
N PRO A 462 -5.24 22.34 7.17
CA PRO A 462 -6.49 21.75 7.68
C PRO A 462 -6.61 20.23 7.43
N ARG A 463 -6.11 19.75 6.29
CA ARG A 463 -6.10 18.32 5.93
C ARG A 463 -5.12 17.54 6.78
N ILE A 464 -3.95 18.13 7.05
CA ILE A 464 -2.96 17.52 7.93
C ILE A 464 -3.54 17.38 9.33
N VAL A 465 -4.14 18.43 9.87
CA VAL A 465 -4.76 18.45 11.22
C VAL A 465 -5.86 17.40 11.32
N GLU A 466 -6.75 17.31 10.31
CA GLU A 466 -7.78 16.27 10.24
C GLU A 466 -7.16 14.88 10.25
N GLY A 467 -6.19 14.61 9.37
CA GLY A 467 -5.54 13.31 9.27
C GLY A 467 -4.77 12.91 10.54
N LEU A 468 -4.07 13.85 11.19
CA LEU A 468 -3.38 13.59 12.46
C LEU A 468 -4.37 13.31 13.61
N ARG A 469 -5.52 14.00 13.62
CA ARG A 469 -6.59 13.74 14.60
C ARG A 469 -7.17 12.34 14.38
N ASP A 470 -7.47 11.96 13.14
CA ASP A 470 -7.96 10.63 12.79
C ASP A 470 -6.96 9.54 13.19
N LEU A 471 -5.66 9.74 12.89
CA LEU A 471 -4.61 8.81 13.28
C LEU A 471 -4.53 8.62 14.79
N MET A 472 -4.54 9.71 15.56
CA MET A 472 -4.45 9.63 17.02
C MET A 472 -5.76 9.18 17.70
N ALA A 473 -6.87 9.13 16.96
CA ALA A 473 -8.12 8.49 17.41
C ALA A 473 -8.10 6.97 17.24
N MET A 474 -7.21 6.42 16.40
CA MET A 474 -7.06 4.97 16.21
C MET A 474 -6.55 4.31 17.49
N GLU A 475 -7.21 3.24 17.93
CA GLU A 475 -6.76 2.49 19.10
C GLU A 475 -5.45 1.74 18.88
N SER A 476 -5.23 1.28 17.63
CA SER A 476 -4.02 0.58 17.20
C SER A 476 -2.83 1.51 16.93
N ALA A 477 -3.02 2.83 16.88
CA ALA A 477 -1.90 3.76 16.76
C ALA A 477 -1.01 3.72 18.02
N GLY A 478 0.30 3.90 17.83
CA GLY A 478 1.26 3.95 18.92
C GLY A 478 0.86 4.93 20.02
N ASP A 479 1.28 4.67 21.24
CA ASP A 479 1.15 5.63 22.35
C ASP A 479 1.95 6.90 22.04
N LEU A 480 3.14 6.72 21.43
CA LEU A 480 3.86 7.75 20.70
C LEU A 480 3.98 7.36 19.23
N VAL A 481 3.73 8.30 18.33
CA VAL A 481 3.96 8.13 16.88
C VAL A 481 5.10 9.05 16.47
N VAL A 482 6.22 8.46 16.11
CA VAL A 482 7.45 9.16 15.75
C VAL A 482 7.53 9.27 14.24
N TYR A 483 7.73 10.47 13.72
CA TYR A 483 7.88 10.74 12.29
C TYR A 483 9.30 11.21 11.94
N GLY A 484 9.87 10.61 10.88
CA GLY A 484 11.11 11.08 10.26
C GLY A 484 10.89 12.15 9.18
N ILE A 485 9.63 12.40 8.80
CA ILE A 485 9.27 13.46 7.84
C ILE A 485 9.46 14.82 8.49
N GLY A 486 10.15 15.74 7.79
CA GLY A 486 10.41 17.09 8.29
C GLY A 486 11.53 17.15 9.33
N ALA A 487 12.38 16.12 9.43
CA ALA A 487 13.58 16.17 10.26
C ALA A 487 14.55 17.25 9.76
N PRO A 488 15.40 17.81 10.63
CA PRO A 488 16.39 18.83 10.24
C PRO A 488 17.31 18.38 9.09
N GLU A 489 17.61 17.08 9.03
CA GLU A 489 18.43 16.46 8.00
C GLU A 489 17.69 16.18 6.68
N GLY A 490 16.42 16.53 6.59
CA GLY A 490 15.51 16.20 5.49
C GLY A 490 14.54 15.09 5.87
N ASN A 491 13.80 14.55 4.90
CA ASN A 491 12.89 13.44 5.19
C ASN A 491 13.68 12.15 5.45
N VAL A 492 13.34 11.46 6.51
CA VAL A 492 14.00 10.24 6.97
C VAL A 492 12.99 9.09 6.99
N SER A 493 13.42 7.93 6.49
CA SER A 493 12.69 6.68 6.70
C SER A 493 13.40 5.85 7.75
N PHE A 494 12.63 5.27 8.65
CA PHE A 494 13.13 4.37 9.70
C PHE A 494 13.34 2.93 9.19
N VAL A 495 12.88 2.68 7.96
CA VAL A 495 13.18 1.46 7.20
C VAL A 495 14.23 1.80 6.13
N PRO A 496 15.15 0.87 5.74
CA PRO A 496 16.23 1.15 4.80
C PRO A 496 15.74 1.30 3.35
N GLU A 497 15.09 2.43 3.05
CA GLU A 497 14.52 2.80 1.75
C GLU A 497 14.85 4.26 1.39
N VAL A 498 14.70 4.65 0.12
CA VAL A 498 14.98 6.01 -0.38
C VAL A 498 13.75 6.74 -0.91
N GLY A 499 12.62 6.08 -0.95
CA GLY A 499 11.29 6.64 -1.12
C GLY A 499 10.41 6.04 -0.05
N ALA A 500 9.59 6.84 0.61
CA ALA A 500 8.74 6.40 1.72
C ALA A 500 7.36 7.06 1.66
N HIS A 501 6.41 6.43 2.34
CA HIS A 501 5.07 6.91 2.57
C HIS A 501 4.55 6.43 3.94
N GLY A 502 3.49 7.03 4.43
CA GLY A 502 2.91 6.80 5.76
C GLY A 502 2.74 8.11 6.53
N GLY A 503 3.34 9.18 6.04
CA GLY A 503 3.45 10.49 6.69
C GLY A 503 2.62 11.60 6.04
N PRO A 504 2.66 12.81 6.62
CA PRO A 504 1.88 13.96 6.19
C PRO A 504 2.61 14.85 5.17
N SER A 505 3.55 14.34 4.39
CA SER A 505 4.17 15.17 3.36
C SER A 505 3.17 15.50 2.24
N TYR A 506 3.42 16.62 1.52
CA TYR A 506 2.52 17.06 0.46
C TYR A 506 2.33 16.00 -0.63
N ASP A 507 3.45 15.44 -1.11
CA ASP A 507 3.42 14.42 -2.16
C ASP A 507 2.73 13.12 -1.72
N GLU A 508 2.79 12.76 -0.43
CA GLU A 508 2.12 11.56 0.09
C GLU A 508 0.60 11.74 0.16
N LEU A 509 0.14 12.92 0.64
CA LEU A 509 -1.29 13.20 0.87
C LEU A 509 -2.08 13.46 -0.42
N HIS A 510 -1.43 14.10 -1.43
CA HIS A 510 -2.12 14.58 -2.62
C HIS A 510 -1.98 13.62 -3.79
N THR A 511 -3.08 12.95 -4.08
CA THR A 511 -3.24 12.01 -5.19
C THR A 511 -4.33 12.47 -6.18
N PHE A 512 -4.87 11.56 -6.95
CA PHE A 512 -5.78 11.87 -8.05
C PHE A 512 -6.74 10.72 -8.35
N VAL A 513 -7.85 11.07 -9.01
CA VAL A 513 -8.72 10.14 -9.72
C VAL A 513 -8.89 10.62 -11.16
N ILE A 514 -8.56 9.80 -12.13
CA ILE A 514 -8.87 10.02 -13.56
C ILE A 514 -10.12 9.21 -13.88
N HIS A 515 -11.14 9.87 -14.41
CA HIS A 515 -12.46 9.27 -14.65
C HIS A 515 -13.10 9.75 -15.96
N PRO A 516 -14.13 9.03 -16.48
CA PRO A 516 -14.84 9.44 -17.69
C PRO A 516 -15.52 10.82 -17.54
N PRO A 517 -15.72 11.56 -18.62
CA PRO A 517 -16.40 12.86 -18.59
C PRO A 517 -17.87 12.77 -18.19
N THR A 518 -18.50 11.59 -18.35
CA THR A 518 -19.89 11.31 -17.96
C THR A 518 -20.09 11.10 -16.47
N VAL A 519 -18.98 11.02 -15.71
CA VAL A 519 -18.99 10.83 -14.26
C VAL A 519 -18.76 12.18 -13.57
N THR A 520 -19.57 12.45 -12.52
CA THR A 520 -19.37 13.62 -11.65
C THR A 520 -18.88 13.14 -10.30
N LEU A 521 -17.72 13.64 -9.88
CA LEU A 521 -17.14 13.46 -8.55
C LEU A 521 -17.05 14.80 -7.84
N ALA A 522 -17.03 14.78 -6.51
CA ALA A 522 -16.62 15.95 -5.73
C ALA A 522 -15.21 16.40 -6.17
N SER A 523 -14.95 17.70 -6.20
CA SER A 523 -13.66 18.23 -6.60
C SER A 523 -13.25 19.41 -5.71
N PRO A 524 -12.21 19.26 -4.89
CA PRO A 524 -11.42 18.07 -4.67
C PRO A 524 -12.16 16.98 -3.87
N ILE A 525 -11.78 15.71 -4.03
CA ILE A 525 -12.20 14.63 -3.13
C ILE A 525 -11.44 14.80 -1.81
N ALA A 526 -12.18 14.93 -0.73
CA ALA A 526 -11.60 15.22 0.58
C ALA A 526 -11.05 13.96 1.28
N HIS A 527 -11.69 12.81 1.08
CA HIS A 527 -11.28 11.53 1.69
C HIS A 527 -11.72 10.34 0.80
N PRO A 528 -10.96 9.22 0.77
CA PRO A 528 -11.27 8.03 -0.05
C PRO A 528 -12.65 7.40 0.20
N THR A 529 -13.25 7.58 1.37
CA THR A 529 -14.62 7.11 1.67
C THR A 529 -15.68 7.70 0.75
N GLU A 530 -15.43 8.86 0.14
CA GLU A 530 -16.34 9.44 -0.86
C GLU A 530 -16.41 8.60 -2.14
N LEU A 531 -15.30 7.93 -2.49
CA LEU A 531 -15.26 7.02 -3.62
C LEU A 531 -16.09 5.75 -3.36
N TYR A 532 -16.12 5.24 -2.13
CA TYR A 532 -17.02 4.15 -1.76
C TYR A 532 -18.48 4.52 -2.04
N ALA A 533 -18.92 5.66 -1.52
CA ALA A 533 -20.28 6.14 -1.72
C ALA A 533 -20.60 6.33 -3.22
N HIS A 534 -19.62 6.81 -4.02
CA HIS A 534 -19.77 6.94 -5.46
C HIS A 534 -19.94 5.57 -6.15
N PHE A 535 -19.06 4.60 -5.87
CA PHE A 535 -19.09 3.28 -6.49
C PHE A 535 -20.33 2.48 -6.08
N MET A 536 -20.79 2.58 -4.83
CA MET A 536 -22.03 1.93 -4.39
C MET A 536 -23.25 2.50 -5.08
N ARG A 537 -23.40 3.83 -5.16
CA ARG A 537 -24.49 4.47 -5.91
C ARG A 537 -24.49 4.08 -7.39
N SER A 538 -23.32 4.01 -8.01
CA SER A 538 -23.20 3.60 -9.42
C SER A 538 -23.64 2.16 -9.66
N ARG A 539 -23.60 1.31 -8.64
CA ARG A 539 -24.06 -0.08 -8.69
C ARG A 539 -25.56 -0.21 -8.38
N GLU A 540 -26.11 0.66 -7.54
CA GLU A 540 -27.54 0.64 -7.14
C GLU A 540 -28.45 1.34 -8.17
N ALA A 541 -27.91 2.35 -8.87
CA ALA A 541 -28.62 3.08 -9.92
C ALA A 541 -28.71 2.33 -11.27
N ALA A 542 -28.21 1.14 -11.32
CA ALA A 542 -28.17 0.25 -12.47
C ALA A 542 -29.07 -0.96 -12.26
#